data_ec5e039fd1cdd770b3ac7864f55ba890
#
_entry.id   ec5e039fd1cdd770b3ac7864f55ba890
#
_cell.length_a   1.000
_cell.length_b   1.000
_cell.length_c   1.000
_cell.angle_alpha   90.00
_cell.angle_beta   90.00
_cell.angle_gamma   90.00
#
_symmetry.space_group_name_H-M   'P 1'
#
loop_
_entity.id
_entity.type
_entity.pdbx_description
1 polymer ?
#
loop_
_entity_poly.entity_id
_entity_poly.type
_entity_poly.pdbx_seq_one_letter_code
_entity_poly.pdbx_strand_id
1 'polypeptide(L)'
;FESFQDISKLSKDLVIENLIESGVWTSFRTRPFSKIPKINDEPEEIFISLISSDPLSLDPEFYLKKHIDDFNFGLEVISYIPKNCVHISTSSNFDLSKITSDKINYHEFDGLHPVGLVGTQIHRISPVSMNKTVWTINYQDVVMIGKLFKSGSLDTSRTVALCGPQVSEPCLMETEIGASISEIS
;
A
#
# COMPACT_ATOMS: atom_id res chain seq x y z
N PHE A 1 3.82 -9.78 17.74
CA PHE A 1 3.62 -8.33 17.76
C PHE A 1 2.31 -8.00 18.49
N GLU A 2 2.09 -6.75 18.83
CA GLU A 2 0.84 -6.36 19.48
C GLU A 2 -0.33 -6.39 18.49
N SER A 3 -1.49 -6.87 18.95
CA SER A 3 -2.73 -6.89 18.18
C SER A 3 -3.77 -5.96 18.77
N PHE A 4 -4.54 -5.30 17.93
CA PHE A 4 -5.53 -4.31 18.32
C PHE A 4 -6.87 -4.63 17.65
N GLN A 5 -7.82 -5.15 18.42
CA GLN A 5 -9.20 -5.35 17.92
C GLN A 5 -9.99 -4.04 17.86
N ASP A 6 -9.53 -3.03 18.59
CA ASP A 6 -10.18 -1.72 18.70
C ASP A 6 -9.21 -0.62 18.28
N ILE A 7 -9.46 -0.02 17.14
CA ILE A 7 -8.66 1.05 16.55
C ILE A 7 -8.62 2.29 17.44
N SER A 8 -9.63 2.51 18.28
CA SER A 8 -9.70 3.67 19.17
C SER A 8 -8.57 3.70 20.22
N LYS A 9 -7.92 2.57 20.43
CA LYS A 9 -6.77 2.43 21.37
C LYS A 9 -5.42 2.71 20.71
N LEU A 10 -5.39 2.90 19.38
CA LEU A 10 -4.16 3.21 18.68
C LEU A 10 -3.72 4.65 18.94
N SER A 11 -2.43 4.81 19.11
CA SER A 11 -1.74 6.09 19.04
C SER A 11 -0.70 6.05 17.93
N LYS A 12 -0.26 7.22 17.47
CA LYS A 12 0.78 7.31 16.46
C LYS A 12 2.05 6.57 16.87
N ASP A 13 2.46 6.73 18.12
CA ASP A 13 3.69 6.12 18.64
C ASP A 13 3.60 4.59 18.67
N LEU A 14 2.47 4.03 19.10
CA LEU A 14 2.22 2.58 19.06
C LEU A 14 2.20 2.03 17.64
N VAL A 15 1.62 2.77 16.70
CA VAL A 15 1.63 2.37 15.28
C VAL A 15 3.05 2.32 14.74
N ILE A 16 3.84 3.36 14.98
CA ILE A 16 5.23 3.43 14.50
C ILE A 16 6.08 2.32 15.14
N GLU A 17 5.99 2.13 16.46
CA GLU A 17 6.72 1.11 17.20
C GLU A 17 6.44 -0.30 16.66
N ASN A 18 5.17 -0.68 16.50
CA ASN A 18 4.78 -1.99 15.99
C ASN A 18 5.22 -2.21 14.53
N LEU A 19 5.15 -1.17 13.68
CA LEU A 19 5.64 -1.23 12.30
C LEU A 19 7.17 -1.39 12.23
N ILE A 20 7.92 -0.79 13.15
CA ILE A 20 9.38 -0.92 13.22
C ILE A 20 9.76 -2.32 13.72
N GLU A 21 9.18 -2.76 14.83
CA GLU A 21 9.47 -4.07 15.42
C GLU A 21 9.15 -5.24 14.47
N SER A 22 8.06 -5.13 13.71
CA SER A 22 7.69 -6.13 12.72
C SER A 22 8.52 -6.07 11.42
N GLY A 23 9.31 -5.01 11.22
CA GLY A 23 10.05 -4.76 9.98
C GLY A 23 9.19 -4.21 8.83
N VAL A 24 7.86 -4.10 9.00
CA VAL A 24 6.92 -3.61 7.96
C VAL A 24 7.17 -2.14 7.63
N TRP A 25 7.82 -1.38 8.52
CA TRP A 25 8.27 -0.02 8.23
C TRP A 25 9.03 0.10 6.91
N THR A 26 9.75 -0.94 6.52
CA THR A 26 10.50 -0.98 5.27
C THR A 26 9.63 -1.03 4.01
N SER A 27 8.33 -1.17 4.11
CA SER A 27 7.39 -1.08 2.99
C SER A 27 7.14 0.35 2.52
N PHE A 28 7.36 1.34 3.37
CA PHE A 28 7.22 2.74 2.99
C PHE A 28 8.39 3.22 2.13
N ARG A 29 8.09 4.14 1.20
CA ARG A 29 9.07 4.81 0.35
C ARG A 29 8.86 6.31 0.37
N THR A 30 9.92 7.06 0.63
CA THR A 30 9.87 8.54 0.57
C THR A 30 9.84 9.03 -0.86
N ARG A 31 9.18 10.16 -1.10
CA ARG A 31 9.28 10.91 -2.34
C ARG A 31 9.67 12.37 -2.02
N PRO A 32 10.68 12.91 -2.66
CA PRO A 32 11.54 12.32 -3.72
C PRO A 32 12.49 11.22 -3.17
N PHE A 33 13.21 10.56 -4.09
CA PHE A 33 14.33 9.63 -3.90
C PHE A 33 14.01 8.17 -3.53
N SER A 34 12.75 7.81 -3.26
CA SER A 34 12.31 6.42 -3.02
C SER A 34 13.13 5.67 -1.96
N LYS A 35 13.53 6.34 -0.89
CA LYS A 35 14.25 5.74 0.24
C LYS A 35 13.27 5.21 1.28
N ILE A 36 13.72 4.27 2.11
CA ILE A 36 13.04 3.92 3.33
C ILE A 36 13.08 5.13 4.26
N PRO A 37 11.94 5.57 4.85
CA PRO A 37 11.95 6.69 5.78
C PRO A 37 12.77 6.38 7.02
N LYS A 38 13.43 7.40 7.58
CA LYS A 38 14.03 7.27 8.90
C LYS A 38 12.92 7.21 9.96
N ILE A 39 13.22 6.60 11.09
CA ILE A 39 12.26 6.38 12.20
C ILE A 39 11.61 7.69 12.67
N ASN A 40 12.38 8.79 12.66
CA ASN A 40 11.90 10.11 13.11
C ASN A 40 11.37 10.99 11.97
N ASP A 41 11.32 10.47 10.74
CA ASP A 41 10.75 11.21 9.63
C ASP A 41 9.22 11.14 9.70
N GLU A 42 8.58 12.24 9.36
CA GLU A 42 7.12 12.36 9.32
C GLU A 42 6.68 12.87 7.95
N PRO A 43 5.86 12.13 7.21
CA PRO A 43 5.40 12.59 5.91
C PRO A 43 4.31 13.65 6.04
N GLU A 44 4.26 14.56 5.09
CA GLU A 44 3.10 15.45 4.96
C GLU A 44 1.85 14.64 4.59
N GLU A 45 1.99 13.71 3.65
CA GLU A 45 0.91 12.89 3.10
C GLU A 45 1.44 11.50 2.72
N ILE A 46 0.54 10.51 2.67
CA ILE A 46 0.84 9.15 2.18
C ILE A 46 -0.03 8.86 0.94
N PHE A 47 0.57 8.23 -0.07
CA PHE A 47 -0.08 7.90 -1.33
C PHE A 47 -0.15 6.40 -1.56
N ILE A 48 -1.31 5.91 -1.95
CA ILE A 48 -1.61 4.53 -2.30
C ILE A 48 -2.25 4.54 -3.69
N SER A 49 -1.68 3.79 -4.63
CA SER A 49 -2.26 3.64 -5.97
C SER A 49 -2.99 2.31 -6.08
N LEU A 50 -4.27 2.36 -6.47
CA LEU A 50 -5.10 1.22 -6.85
C LEU A 50 -5.35 1.21 -8.36
N ILE A 51 -4.38 1.70 -9.13
CA ILE A 51 -4.46 1.75 -10.58
C ILE A 51 -3.38 0.84 -11.16
N SER A 52 -3.80 -0.11 -11.99
CA SER A 52 -2.92 -0.97 -12.75
C SER A 52 -2.82 -0.44 -14.18
N SER A 53 -1.71 0.19 -14.52
CA SER A 53 -1.43 0.65 -15.88
C SER A 53 -0.17 0.02 -16.48
N ASP A 54 0.56 -0.76 -15.69
CA ASP A 54 1.72 -1.50 -16.15
C ASP A 54 1.27 -2.77 -16.90
N PRO A 55 1.91 -3.12 -18.02
CA PRO A 55 1.62 -4.38 -18.70
C PRO A 55 1.80 -5.58 -17.77
N LEU A 56 0.86 -6.54 -17.85
CA LEU A 56 0.92 -7.81 -17.13
C LEU A 56 0.88 -7.68 -15.58
N SER A 57 0.49 -6.54 -15.04
CA SER A 57 0.37 -6.35 -13.60
C SER A 57 -0.93 -6.94 -13.05
N LEU A 58 -0.91 -7.29 -11.76
CA LEU A 58 -2.10 -7.71 -11.03
C LEU A 58 -3.08 -6.54 -10.92
N ASP A 59 -4.35 -6.79 -11.22
CA ASP A 59 -5.42 -5.83 -10.97
C ASP A 59 -5.67 -5.69 -9.46
N PRO A 60 -5.49 -4.48 -8.88
CA PRO A 60 -5.72 -4.25 -7.47
C PRO A 60 -7.14 -4.60 -7.01
N GLU A 61 -8.16 -4.36 -7.84
CA GLU A 61 -9.54 -4.71 -7.51
C GLU A 61 -9.74 -6.20 -7.32
N PHE A 62 -9.12 -7.02 -8.20
CA PHE A 62 -9.17 -8.47 -8.08
C PHE A 62 -8.58 -8.96 -6.75
N TYR A 63 -7.43 -8.41 -6.36
CA TYR A 63 -6.79 -8.75 -5.09
C TYR A 63 -7.62 -8.29 -3.90
N LEU A 64 -8.09 -7.05 -3.91
CA LEU A 64 -8.81 -6.45 -2.78
C LEU A 64 -10.19 -7.08 -2.55
N LYS A 65 -10.83 -7.71 -3.54
CA LYS A 65 -12.08 -8.47 -3.33
C LYS A 65 -11.99 -9.51 -2.21
N LYS A 66 -10.81 -10.10 -2.00
CA LYS A 66 -10.56 -11.09 -0.96
C LYS A 66 -10.05 -10.49 0.36
N HIS A 67 -9.50 -9.28 0.32
CA HIS A 67 -8.75 -8.69 1.43
C HIS A 67 -9.28 -7.33 1.86
N ILE A 68 -10.51 -6.99 1.49
CA ILE A 68 -11.06 -5.65 1.69
C ILE A 68 -11.13 -5.23 3.16
N ASP A 69 -11.48 -6.16 4.06
CA ASP A 69 -11.57 -5.88 5.49
C ASP A 69 -10.20 -5.60 6.12
N ASP A 70 -9.17 -6.30 5.65
CA ASP A 70 -7.80 -6.09 6.12
C ASP A 70 -7.21 -4.82 5.51
N PHE A 71 -7.56 -4.53 4.26
CA PHE A 71 -7.19 -3.28 3.61
C PHE A 71 -7.77 -2.08 4.35
N ASN A 72 -9.08 -2.09 4.65
CA ASN A 72 -9.73 -1.02 5.40
C ASN A 72 -9.09 -0.82 6.78
N PHE A 73 -8.82 -1.90 7.50
CA PHE A 73 -8.14 -1.81 8.79
C PHE A 73 -6.72 -1.24 8.66
N GLY A 74 -5.98 -1.68 7.65
CA GLY A 74 -4.65 -1.14 7.34
C GLY A 74 -4.66 0.35 7.00
N LEU A 75 -5.67 0.81 6.26
CA LEU A 75 -5.86 2.24 5.97
C LEU A 75 -6.08 3.07 7.24
N GLU A 76 -6.92 2.58 8.14
CA GLU A 76 -7.14 3.23 9.44
C GLU A 76 -5.84 3.33 10.23
N VAL A 77 -5.07 2.24 10.31
CA VAL A 77 -3.75 2.24 10.98
C VAL A 77 -2.81 3.26 10.35
N ILE A 78 -2.67 3.23 9.01
CA ILE A 78 -1.77 4.13 8.28
C ILE A 78 -2.19 5.60 8.46
N SER A 79 -3.47 5.89 8.65
CA SER A 79 -3.98 7.25 8.82
C SER A 79 -3.43 7.99 10.05
N TYR A 80 -2.81 7.28 11.00
CA TYR A 80 -2.15 7.87 12.17
C TYR A 80 -0.76 8.44 11.86
N ILE A 81 -0.15 8.08 10.72
CA ILE A 81 1.25 8.41 10.42
C ILE A 81 1.41 9.82 9.85
N PRO A 82 0.68 10.23 8.77
CA PRO A 82 0.92 11.50 8.11
C PRO A 82 0.41 12.68 8.94
N LYS A 83 0.98 13.86 8.68
CA LYS A 83 0.52 15.12 9.29
C LYS A 83 -0.87 15.51 8.78
N ASN A 84 -1.13 15.34 7.49
CA ASN A 84 -2.35 15.79 6.84
C ASN A 84 -3.32 14.63 6.56
N CYS A 85 -3.05 13.82 5.54
CA CYS A 85 -4.00 12.79 5.09
C CYS A 85 -3.33 11.65 4.31
N VAL A 86 -4.12 10.64 4.01
CA VAL A 86 -3.80 9.57 3.06
C VAL A 86 -4.58 9.81 1.76
N HIS A 87 -3.90 9.67 0.63
CA HIS A 87 -4.49 9.76 -0.70
C HIS A 87 -4.57 8.36 -1.32
N ILE A 88 -5.74 8.01 -1.84
CA ILE A 88 -5.95 6.81 -2.65
C ILE A 88 -6.31 7.25 -4.07
N SER A 89 -5.56 6.75 -5.05
CA SER A 89 -5.85 6.93 -6.46
C SER A 89 -6.47 5.67 -7.05
N THR A 90 -7.61 5.81 -7.71
CA THR A 90 -8.38 4.72 -8.33
C THR A 90 -8.71 5.05 -9.78
N SER A 91 -9.08 4.03 -10.57
CA SER A 91 -9.77 4.25 -11.84
C SER A 91 -11.24 4.60 -11.59
N SER A 92 -11.90 5.21 -12.57
CA SER A 92 -13.33 5.55 -12.51
C SER A 92 -14.26 4.35 -12.33
N ASN A 93 -13.78 3.16 -12.69
CA ASN A 93 -14.55 1.91 -12.58
C ASN A 93 -14.36 1.21 -11.21
N PHE A 94 -13.49 1.71 -10.34
CA PHE A 94 -13.23 1.09 -9.05
C PHE A 94 -14.38 1.33 -8.07
N ASP A 95 -14.88 0.25 -7.44
CA ASP A 95 -15.97 0.33 -6.46
C ASP A 95 -15.45 0.84 -5.10
N LEU A 96 -15.54 2.14 -4.91
CA LEU A 96 -15.14 2.83 -3.66
C LEU A 96 -16.08 2.57 -2.49
N SER A 97 -17.29 2.03 -2.72
CA SER A 97 -18.29 1.83 -1.65
C SER A 97 -17.84 0.87 -0.56
N LYS A 98 -16.83 0.06 -0.85
CA LYS A 98 -16.24 -0.92 0.07
C LYS A 98 -15.12 -0.35 0.94
N ILE A 99 -14.66 0.86 0.66
CA ILE A 99 -13.62 1.52 1.45
C ILE A 99 -14.29 2.50 2.40
N THR A 100 -14.12 2.31 3.71
CA THR A 100 -14.96 2.93 4.74
C THR A 100 -14.25 3.95 5.63
N SER A 101 -13.02 4.35 5.31
CA SER A 101 -12.27 5.28 6.15
C SER A 101 -12.54 6.75 5.82
N ASP A 102 -12.87 7.54 6.85
CA ASP A 102 -13.20 8.97 6.73
C ASP A 102 -11.97 9.89 6.61
N LYS A 103 -10.76 9.37 6.82
CA LYS A 103 -9.50 10.14 6.82
C LYS A 103 -8.76 10.09 5.49
N ILE A 104 -9.45 9.68 4.42
CA ILE A 104 -8.84 9.38 3.13
C ILE A 104 -9.41 10.30 2.06
N ASN A 105 -8.53 10.87 1.26
CA ASN A 105 -8.87 11.61 0.06
C ASN A 105 -8.79 10.70 -1.17
N TYR A 106 -9.90 10.58 -1.90
CA TYR A 106 -9.99 9.77 -3.10
C TYR A 106 -9.77 10.62 -4.35
N HIS A 107 -9.06 10.04 -5.31
CA HIS A 107 -8.77 10.69 -6.59
C HIS A 107 -8.97 9.70 -7.72
N GLU A 108 -9.74 10.10 -8.71
CA GLU A 108 -9.95 9.31 -9.93
C GLU A 108 -8.94 9.73 -11.01
N PHE A 109 -8.34 8.72 -11.62
CA PHE A 109 -7.42 8.90 -12.73
C PHE A 109 -7.70 7.84 -13.80
N ASP A 110 -7.95 8.29 -15.00
CA ASP A 110 -8.11 7.44 -16.17
C ASP A 110 -7.10 7.82 -17.25
N GLY A 111 -6.74 6.86 -18.06
CA GLY A 111 -5.85 7.06 -19.19
C GLY A 111 -4.84 5.93 -19.36
N LEU A 112 -3.98 6.12 -20.33
CA LEU A 112 -2.89 5.20 -20.65
C LEU A 112 -1.73 5.36 -19.64
N HIS A 113 -0.87 4.35 -19.59
CA HIS A 113 0.41 4.48 -18.87
C HIS A 113 1.09 5.82 -19.26
N PRO A 114 1.58 6.61 -18.29
CA PRO A 114 1.96 6.27 -16.91
C PRO A 114 0.94 6.67 -15.81
N VAL A 115 -0.36 6.64 -16.10
CA VAL A 115 -1.39 7.09 -15.13
C VAL A 115 -1.36 6.28 -13.81
N GLY A 116 -1.02 5.00 -13.87
CA GLY A 116 -0.89 4.13 -12.69
C GLY A 116 0.36 4.36 -11.86
N LEU A 117 1.34 5.10 -12.37
CA LEU A 117 2.54 5.41 -11.58
C LEU A 117 2.22 6.41 -10.48
N VAL A 118 2.48 6.03 -9.24
CA VAL A 118 2.22 6.89 -8.07
C VAL A 118 2.94 8.24 -8.15
N GLY A 119 4.10 8.31 -8.82
CA GLY A 119 4.80 9.57 -9.06
C GLY A 119 4.02 10.55 -9.92
N THR A 120 3.31 10.07 -10.95
CA THR A 120 2.41 10.87 -11.78
C THR A 120 1.23 11.40 -10.96
N GLN A 121 0.66 10.58 -10.11
CA GLN A 121 -0.45 10.93 -9.22
C GLN A 121 -0.02 11.97 -8.19
N ILE A 122 1.13 11.79 -7.54
CA ILE A 122 1.70 12.76 -6.60
C ILE A 122 1.90 14.12 -7.29
N HIS A 123 2.47 14.12 -8.50
CA HIS A 123 2.69 15.37 -9.24
C HIS A 123 1.39 16.15 -9.50
N ARG A 124 0.30 15.46 -9.74
CA ARG A 124 -1.01 16.08 -10.02
C ARG A 124 -1.77 16.51 -8.76
N ILE A 125 -1.65 15.75 -7.67
CA ILE A 125 -2.41 15.98 -6.42
C ILE A 125 -1.64 16.94 -5.51
N SER A 126 -0.37 16.63 -5.23
CA SER A 126 0.42 17.28 -4.20
C SER A 126 1.91 17.20 -4.53
N PRO A 127 2.39 18.02 -5.48
CA PRO A 127 3.77 17.96 -5.95
C PRO A 127 4.79 18.05 -4.83
N VAL A 128 5.79 17.17 -4.88
CA VAL A 128 6.91 17.21 -3.94
C VAL A 128 7.86 18.37 -4.23
N SER A 129 8.57 18.82 -3.21
CA SER A 129 9.60 19.84 -3.32
C SER A 129 10.78 19.51 -2.40
N MET A 130 11.78 20.37 -2.36
CA MET A 130 12.92 20.18 -1.44
C MET A 130 12.49 20.19 0.04
N ASN A 131 11.39 20.90 0.35
CA ASN A 131 10.89 21.06 1.71
C ASN A 131 9.62 20.24 1.99
N LYS A 132 9.14 19.47 1.01
CA LYS A 132 7.94 18.65 1.14
C LYS A 132 8.24 17.21 0.78
N THR A 133 8.15 16.34 1.78
CA THR A 133 8.32 14.90 1.62
C THR A 133 6.97 14.21 1.81
N VAL A 134 6.61 13.36 0.86
CA VAL A 134 5.45 12.46 0.97
C VAL A 134 5.93 11.01 0.91
N TRP A 135 5.13 10.08 1.40
CA TRP A 135 5.46 8.66 1.32
C TRP A 135 4.50 7.92 0.41
N THR A 136 4.95 6.78 -0.04
CA THR A 136 4.13 5.83 -0.81
C THR A 136 4.20 4.45 -0.19
N ILE A 137 3.11 3.70 -0.34
CA ILE A 137 3.05 2.30 0.08
C ILE A 137 2.19 1.53 -0.93
N ASN A 138 2.52 0.25 -1.15
CA ASN A 138 1.75 -0.63 -2.03
C ASN A 138 0.48 -1.13 -1.32
N TYR A 139 -0.61 -1.35 -2.09
CA TYR A 139 -1.88 -1.81 -1.53
C TYR A 139 -1.80 -3.19 -0.85
N GLN A 140 -0.93 -4.10 -1.32
CA GLN A 140 -0.71 -5.38 -0.64
C GLN A 140 -0.01 -5.20 0.71
N ASP A 141 0.88 -4.19 0.83
CA ASP A 141 1.52 -3.86 2.10
C ASP A 141 0.51 -3.24 3.08
N VAL A 142 -0.48 -2.50 2.58
CA VAL A 142 -1.59 -2.00 3.41
C VAL A 142 -2.40 -3.16 4.00
N VAL A 143 -2.70 -4.18 3.20
CA VAL A 143 -3.36 -5.42 3.67
C VAL A 143 -2.51 -6.12 4.72
N MET A 144 -1.20 -6.24 4.49
CA MET A 144 -0.26 -6.84 5.44
C MET A 144 -0.26 -6.09 6.78
N ILE A 145 -0.28 -4.75 6.76
CA ILE A 145 -0.42 -3.92 7.97
C ILE A 145 -1.74 -4.22 8.67
N GLY A 146 -2.85 -4.28 7.93
CA GLY A 146 -4.15 -4.61 8.50
C GLY A 146 -4.17 -5.96 9.21
N LYS A 147 -3.64 -7.00 8.58
CA LYS A 147 -3.51 -8.33 9.16
C LYS A 147 -2.61 -8.33 10.40
N LEU A 148 -1.45 -7.65 10.34
CA LEU A 148 -0.52 -7.53 11.45
C LEU A 148 -1.20 -6.94 12.69
N PHE A 149 -1.88 -5.82 12.53
CA PHE A 149 -2.53 -5.13 13.65
C PHE A 149 -3.76 -5.85 14.19
N LYS A 150 -4.48 -6.60 13.35
CA LYS A 150 -5.60 -7.44 13.80
C LYS A 150 -5.14 -8.68 14.58
N SER A 151 -4.12 -9.37 14.10
CA SER A 151 -3.74 -10.71 14.58
C SER A 151 -2.50 -10.74 15.47
N GLY A 152 -1.65 -9.71 15.40
CA GLY A 152 -0.31 -9.73 16.01
C GLY A 152 0.70 -10.61 15.26
N SER A 153 0.33 -11.14 14.09
CA SER A 153 1.18 -12.01 13.28
C SER A 153 1.50 -11.37 11.94
N LEU A 154 2.76 -11.44 11.53
CA LEU A 154 3.18 -10.96 10.21
C LEU A 154 2.80 -11.98 9.14
N ASP A 155 1.97 -11.55 8.19
CA ASP A 155 1.64 -12.30 6.99
C ASP A 155 2.50 -11.79 5.82
N THR A 156 3.44 -12.61 5.36
CA THR A 156 4.37 -12.28 4.27
C THR A 156 3.84 -12.69 2.89
N SER A 157 2.61 -13.17 2.80
CA SER A 157 2.01 -13.61 1.54
C SER A 157 1.91 -12.47 0.52
N ARG A 158 2.15 -12.82 -0.75
CA ARG A 158 2.06 -11.93 -1.91
C ARG A 158 1.39 -12.61 -3.08
N THR A 159 0.48 -11.91 -3.72
CA THR A 159 -0.03 -12.32 -5.02
C THR A 159 0.80 -11.66 -6.11
N VAL A 160 1.39 -12.46 -6.96
CA VAL A 160 2.23 -12.01 -8.08
C VAL A 160 1.71 -12.56 -9.40
N ALA A 161 1.91 -11.83 -10.49
CA ALA A 161 1.64 -12.30 -11.84
C ALA A 161 2.91 -12.93 -12.42
N LEU A 162 2.91 -14.25 -12.57
CA LEU A 162 3.95 -14.97 -13.29
C LEU A 162 3.58 -14.95 -14.78
N CYS A 163 4.25 -14.14 -15.57
CA CYS A 163 3.91 -13.94 -16.98
C CYS A 163 5.11 -13.41 -17.76
N GLY A 164 4.98 -13.41 -19.07
CA GLY A 164 6.00 -12.95 -20.00
C GLY A 164 6.29 -13.98 -21.09
N PRO A 165 7.11 -13.64 -22.12
CA PRO A 165 7.28 -14.47 -23.30
C PRO A 165 8.00 -15.81 -23.04
N GLN A 166 8.66 -15.98 -21.91
CA GLN A 166 9.35 -17.21 -21.51
C GLN A 166 8.54 -18.07 -20.54
N VAL A 167 7.37 -17.60 -20.13
CA VAL A 167 6.49 -18.35 -19.23
C VAL A 167 5.53 -19.19 -20.05
N SER A 168 5.59 -20.51 -19.85
CA SER A 168 4.73 -21.47 -20.61
C SER A 168 3.26 -21.37 -20.21
N GLU A 169 3.00 -21.17 -18.92
CA GLU A 169 1.65 -21.08 -18.34
C GLU A 169 1.52 -19.84 -17.47
N PRO A 170 1.14 -18.68 -18.08
CA PRO A 170 0.95 -17.46 -17.30
C PRO A 170 -0.16 -17.60 -16.26
N CYS A 171 0.13 -17.21 -15.01
CA CYS A 171 -0.84 -17.34 -13.92
C CYS A 171 -0.66 -16.27 -12.87
N LEU A 172 -1.70 -16.08 -12.06
CA LEU A 172 -1.59 -15.40 -10.77
C LEU A 172 -1.28 -16.46 -9.71
N MET A 173 -0.22 -16.23 -8.95
CA MET A 173 0.18 -17.16 -7.90
C MET A 173 0.32 -16.43 -6.55
N GLU A 174 0.06 -17.17 -5.49
CA GLU A 174 0.32 -16.73 -4.14
C GLU A 174 1.67 -17.29 -3.69
N THR A 175 2.52 -16.42 -3.18
CA THR A 175 3.87 -16.75 -2.70
C THR A 175 4.21 -15.89 -1.50
N GLU A 176 5.44 -15.94 -1.01
CA GLU A 176 5.89 -15.15 0.13
C GLU A 176 7.00 -14.15 -0.27
N ILE A 177 7.13 -13.07 0.51
CA ILE A 177 8.25 -12.14 0.36
C ILE A 177 9.56 -12.91 0.57
N GLY A 178 10.46 -12.82 -0.40
CA GLY A 178 11.77 -13.48 -0.35
C GLY A 178 11.78 -14.90 -0.92
N ALA A 179 10.67 -15.42 -1.45
CA ALA A 179 10.64 -16.70 -2.15
C ALA A 179 11.59 -16.66 -3.36
N SER A 180 12.26 -17.80 -3.60
CA SER A 180 13.17 -17.94 -4.74
C SER A 180 12.41 -18.05 -6.05
N ILE A 181 12.77 -17.25 -7.05
CA ILE A 181 12.16 -17.33 -8.39
C ILE A 181 12.34 -18.73 -8.97
N SER A 182 13.47 -19.42 -8.73
CA SER A 182 13.70 -20.77 -9.21
C SER A 182 12.82 -21.85 -8.55
N GLU A 183 12.13 -21.52 -7.47
CA GLU A 183 11.20 -22.43 -6.79
C GLU A 183 9.75 -22.18 -7.20
N ILE A 184 9.48 -21.03 -7.79
CA ILE A 184 8.14 -20.62 -8.19
C ILE A 184 7.93 -20.57 -9.71
N SER A 185 8.98 -20.79 -10.50
CA SER A 185 8.96 -20.81 -11.99
C SER A 185 8.98 -22.20 -12.59
#